data_f47bb40d7020a61b918a57c65b5ce7a1
#
_entry.id   f47bb40d7020a61b918a57c65b5ce7a1
#
_cell.length_a   1.000
_cell.length_b   1.000
_cell.length_c   1.000
_cell.angle_alpha   90.00
_cell.angle_beta   90.00
_cell.angle_gamma   90.00
#
_symmetry.space_group_name_H-M   'P 1'
#
loop_
_entity.id
_entity.type
_entity.pdbx_description
1 polymer ?
#
loop_
_entity_poly.entity_id
_entity_poly.type
_entity_poly.pdbx_seq_one_letter_code
_entity_poly.pdbx_strand_id
1 'polypeptide(L)'
;SYSNIIIETRRFCPDWWGTAEPIVITTFNRDENTKSGTIKNIRFFNVTAKGENGVLIHGNEDNIIEDVTFENCSIELTKTSKWQCGLYDLRPCLDYGVESHDNSAFFIRYAKDISIRKTKTRWGNLCDSYSYAIDAANVENLNLSEFDGKSAKENLDDIKIDHVKLNYQK
;
A
#
# COMPACT_ATOMS: atom_id res chain seq x y z
N SER A 1 -1.95 9.64 14.56
CA SER A 1 -2.71 10.28 13.47
C SER A 1 -1.79 11.12 12.61
N TYR A 2 -1.95 11.05 11.29
CA TYR A 2 -1.24 11.81 10.27
C TYR A 2 -2.27 12.62 9.50
N SER A 3 -2.16 13.95 9.51
CA SER A 3 -3.18 14.79 8.89
C SER A 3 -2.61 16.01 8.18
N ASN A 4 -3.26 16.41 7.08
CA ASN A 4 -2.89 17.60 6.30
C ASN A 4 -1.45 17.54 5.78
N ILE A 5 -1.09 16.42 5.14
CA ILE A 5 0.28 16.15 4.69
C ILE A 5 0.30 16.01 3.17
N ILE A 6 1.35 16.57 2.56
CA ILE A 6 1.73 16.31 1.18
C ILE A 6 3.00 15.46 1.20
N ILE A 7 2.98 14.32 0.50
CA ILE A 7 4.11 13.39 0.42
C ILE A 7 4.47 13.23 -1.05
N GLU A 8 5.74 13.43 -1.38
CA GLU A 8 6.29 13.06 -2.68
C GLU A 8 7.47 12.12 -2.52
N THR A 9 7.43 10.98 -3.18
CA THR A 9 8.49 9.98 -3.14
C THR A 9 8.97 9.62 -4.55
N ARG A 10 10.25 9.30 -4.66
CA ARG A 10 10.88 8.90 -5.91
C ARG A 10 12.06 7.97 -5.63
N ARG A 11 12.26 6.97 -6.47
CA ARG A 11 13.43 6.10 -6.36
C ARG A 11 14.68 6.77 -6.93
N PHE A 12 15.67 7.04 -6.07
CA PHE A 12 16.92 7.68 -6.45
C PHE A 12 18.03 6.70 -6.80
N CYS A 13 18.08 5.56 -6.11
CA CYS A 13 19.02 4.48 -6.39
C CYS A 13 18.45 3.13 -5.95
N PRO A 14 18.99 2.00 -6.43
CA PRO A 14 18.52 0.67 -6.05
C PRO A 14 19.08 0.19 -4.71
N ASP A 15 20.11 0.84 -4.17
CA ASP A 15 20.90 0.34 -3.02
C ASP A 15 20.26 0.67 -1.67
N TRP A 16 19.45 1.73 -1.62
CA TRP A 16 18.75 2.13 -0.42
C TRP A 16 17.40 1.40 -0.28
N TRP A 17 16.93 1.31 0.96
CA TRP A 17 15.63 0.74 1.27
C TRP A 17 14.49 1.55 0.67
N GLY A 18 13.42 0.85 0.32
CA GLY A 18 12.22 1.41 -0.26
C GLY A 18 12.24 1.45 -1.80
N THR A 19 11.07 1.30 -2.38
CA THR A 19 10.84 1.39 -3.83
C THR A 19 9.99 2.61 -4.18
N ALA A 20 10.07 3.66 -3.35
CA ALA A 20 9.33 4.92 -3.43
C ALA A 20 7.85 4.83 -3.04
N GLU A 21 7.54 3.99 -2.08
CA GLU A 21 6.26 3.98 -1.39
C GLU A 21 6.09 5.27 -0.56
N PRO A 22 5.00 6.02 -0.71
CA PRO A 22 4.76 7.22 0.10
C PRO A 22 4.37 6.89 1.55
N ILE A 23 3.77 5.73 1.78
CA ILE A 23 3.35 5.24 3.09
C ILE A 23 3.66 3.76 3.17
N VAL A 24 4.41 3.37 4.21
CA VAL A 24 4.77 1.98 4.50
C VAL A 24 4.38 1.65 5.93
N ILE A 25 3.62 0.58 6.11
CA ILE A 25 3.23 0.02 7.41
C ILE A 25 3.54 -1.47 7.35
N THR A 26 4.53 -1.93 8.13
CA THR A 26 4.94 -3.34 8.12
C THR A 26 5.19 -3.87 9.54
N THR A 27 4.95 -5.18 9.74
CA THR A 27 5.16 -5.86 11.02
C THR A 27 6.08 -7.08 10.87
N PHE A 28 7.26 -6.88 10.30
CA PHE A 28 8.24 -7.96 10.15
C PHE A 28 9.30 -7.94 11.25
N ASN A 29 9.77 -9.13 11.62
CA ASN A 29 10.92 -9.26 12.50
C ASN A 29 12.18 -8.81 11.75
N ARG A 30 12.96 -7.94 12.38
CA ARG A 30 14.20 -7.43 11.79
C ARG A 30 15.28 -8.52 11.72
N ASP A 31 15.34 -9.34 12.75
CA ASP A 31 16.31 -10.41 12.94
C ASP A 31 15.73 -11.50 13.86
N GLU A 32 16.45 -12.59 14.06
CA GLU A 32 16.03 -13.74 14.88
C GLU A 32 15.75 -13.38 16.36
N ASN A 33 16.34 -12.31 16.86
CA ASN A 33 16.23 -11.91 18.26
C ASN A 33 15.19 -10.81 18.50
N THR A 34 14.70 -10.17 17.42
CA THR A 34 13.79 -9.05 17.49
C THR A 34 12.39 -9.46 17.05
N LYS A 35 11.44 -9.43 17.96
CA LYS A 35 10.01 -9.61 17.61
C LYS A 35 9.40 -8.27 17.28
N SER A 36 8.69 -8.22 16.17
CA SER A 36 7.91 -7.04 15.78
C SER A 36 6.79 -6.77 16.79
N GLY A 37 6.54 -5.50 17.08
CA GLY A 37 5.45 -5.08 17.94
C GLY A 37 4.11 -5.00 17.18
N THR A 38 3.03 -4.81 17.92
CA THR A 38 1.69 -4.61 17.37
C THR A 38 1.58 -3.23 16.73
N ILE A 39 1.01 -3.17 15.53
CA ILE A 39 0.66 -1.93 14.83
C ILE A 39 -0.86 -1.85 14.71
N LYS A 40 -1.46 -0.82 15.34
CA LYS A 40 -2.90 -0.59 15.28
C LYS A 40 -3.30 0.87 15.53
N ASN A 41 -4.56 1.19 15.24
CA ASN A 41 -5.16 2.51 15.48
C ASN A 41 -4.45 3.64 14.71
N ILE A 42 -4.12 3.43 13.44
CA ILE A 42 -3.48 4.43 12.58
C ILE A 42 -4.54 5.17 11.76
N ARG A 43 -4.40 6.48 11.68
CA ARG A 43 -5.31 7.36 10.93
C ARG A 43 -4.53 8.27 10.00
N PHE A 44 -4.90 8.24 8.72
CA PHE A 44 -4.46 9.20 7.71
C PHE A 44 -5.67 10.03 7.29
N PHE A 45 -5.58 11.32 7.47
CA PHE A 45 -6.65 12.26 7.16
C PHE A 45 -6.13 13.40 6.30
N ASN A 46 -6.79 13.66 5.16
CA ASN A 46 -6.43 14.74 4.26
C ASN A 46 -4.95 14.67 3.82
N VAL A 47 -4.54 13.48 3.33
CA VAL A 47 -3.18 13.24 2.84
C VAL A 47 -3.19 13.20 1.32
N THR A 48 -2.31 13.98 0.70
CA THR A 48 -2.01 13.90 -0.74
C THR A 48 -0.66 13.26 -0.91
N ALA A 49 -0.63 12.07 -1.49
CA ALA A 49 0.59 11.31 -1.70
C ALA A 49 0.84 11.04 -3.18
N LYS A 50 2.07 11.23 -3.62
CA LYS A 50 2.53 10.96 -4.97
C LYS A 50 3.85 10.20 -4.93
N GLY A 51 3.91 9.04 -5.57
CA GLY A 51 5.08 8.18 -5.55
C GLY A 51 5.27 7.37 -6.81
N GLU A 52 6.38 6.64 -6.91
CA GLU A 52 6.59 5.64 -7.97
C GLU A 52 6.01 4.28 -7.56
N ASN A 53 5.64 4.11 -6.29
CA ASN A 53 4.90 2.99 -5.74
C ASN A 53 3.71 3.50 -4.92
N GLY A 54 2.83 2.59 -4.52
CA GLY A 54 1.62 2.89 -3.75
C GLY A 54 1.82 2.81 -2.24
N VAL A 55 0.72 2.84 -1.54
CA VAL A 55 0.65 2.58 -0.10
C VAL A 55 0.88 1.10 0.16
N LEU A 56 1.85 0.76 1.00
CA LEU A 56 2.18 -0.59 1.41
C LEU A 56 1.71 -0.84 2.85
N ILE A 57 0.79 -1.78 3.03
CA ILE A 57 0.36 -2.28 4.34
C ILE A 57 0.61 -3.78 4.33
N HIS A 58 1.62 -4.24 5.05
CA HIS A 58 2.02 -5.65 5.03
C HIS A 58 2.34 -6.18 6.43
N GLY A 59 1.34 -6.83 7.03
CA GLY A 59 1.54 -7.65 8.21
C GLY A 59 2.11 -9.03 7.85
N ASN A 60 2.11 -9.93 8.80
CA ASN A 60 2.39 -11.35 8.60
C ASN A 60 1.38 -12.19 9.42
N GLU A 61 1.41 -13.51 9.25
CA GLU A 61 0.46 -14.43 9.91
C GLU A 61 0.47 -14.33 11.44
N ASP A 62 1.65 -14.11 12.03
CA ASP A 62 1.83 -14.03 13.48
C ASP A 62 1.51 -12.63 14.03
N ASN A 63 1.55 -11.60 13.18
CA ASN A 63 1.39 -10.21 13.61
C ASN A 63 0.72 -9.36 12.53
N ILE A 64 -0.60 -9.39 12.52
CA ILE A 64 -1.42 -8.63 11.58
C ILE A 64 -1.47 -7.13 11.95
N ILE A 65 -1.70 -6.28 10.95
CA ILE A 65 -1.91 -4.84 11.14
C ILE A 65 -3.39 -4.58 11.34
N GLU A 66 -3.75 -3.84 12.39
CA GLU A 66 -5.14 -3.63 12.76
C GLU A 66 -5.56 -2.16 12.75
N ASP A 67 -6.82 -1.91 12.38
CA ASP A 67 -7.50 -0.61 12.49
C ASP A 67 -6.70 0.55 11.86
N VAL A 68 -6.57 0.49 10.55
CA VAL A 68 -5.97 1.56 9.74
C VAL A 68 -7.03 2.25 8.90
N THR A 69 -7.11 3.55 9.00
CA THR A 69 -8.08 4.36 8.24
C THR A 69 -7.37 5.38 7.35
N PHE A 70 -7.80 5.43 6.10
CA PHE A 70 -7.53 6.50 5.14
C PHE A 70 -8.83 7.25 4.87
N GLU A 71 -8.85 8.54 5.12
CA GLU A 71 -10.02 9.38 4.89
C GLU A 71 -9.64 10.68 4.19
N ASN A 72 -10.37 11.02 3.15
CA ASN A 72 -10.13 12.21 2.32
C ASN A 72 -8.68 12.26 1.77
N CYS A 73 -8.18 11.12 1.29
CA CYS A 73 -6.82 11.01 0.77
C CYS A 73 -6.80 10.98 -0.77
N SER A 74 -5.65 11.36 -1.32
CA SER A 74 -5.37 11.26 -2.76
C SER A 74 -4.04 10.57 -2.97
N ILE A 75 -4.04 9.42 -3.64
CA ILE A 75 -2.84 8.62 -3.90
C ILE A 75 -2.59 8.59 -5.41
N GLU A 76 -1.46 9.10 -5.85
CA GLU A 76 -1.04 9.08 -7.26
C GLU A 76 0.23 8.25 -7.42
N LEU A 77 0.18 7.27 -8.33
CA LEU A 77 1.37 6.56 -8.77
C LEU A 77 1.83 7.12 -10.11
N THR A 78 3.10 7.52 -10.17
CA THR A 78 3.67 8.07 -11.40
C THR A 78 5.13 7.71 -11.55
N LYS A 79 5.47 7.05 -12.64
CA LYS A 79 6.86 6.65 -12.93
C LYS A 79 7.69 7.86 -13.34
N THR A 80 8.75 8.15 -12.62
CA THR A 80 9.63 9.31 -12.84
C THR A 80 11.10 8.96 -12.97
N SER A 81 11.56 7.88 -12.34
CA SER A 81 12.94 7.45 -12.38
C SER A 81 13.19 6.38 -13.48
N LYS A 82 14.47 6.12 -13.75
CA LYS A 82 14.90 5.04 -14.66
C LYS A 82 14.90 3.65 -14.01
N TRP A 83 14.69 3.56 -12.70
CA TRP A 83 14.80 2.31 -11.95
C TRP A 83 13.58 1.42 -12.19
N GLN A 84 13.78 0.11 -12.05
CA GLN A 84 12.73 -0.87 -12.22
C GLN A 84 11.53 -0.60 -11.30
N CYS A 85 10.32 -0.70 -11.82
CA CYS A 85 9.08 -0.84 -11.04
C CYS A 85 8.70 -2.32 -10.87
N GLY A 86 7.57 -2.61 -10.23
CA GLY A 86 7.16 -3.99 -9.96
C GLY A 86 7.91 -4.61 -8.78
N LEU A 87 8.22 -3.82 -7.78
CA LEU A 87 8.94 -4.24 -6.59
C LEU A 87 8.29 -3.67 -5.34
N TYR A 88 8.36 -4.42 -4.23
CA TYR A 88 8.11 -3.96 -2.88
C TYR A 88 9.32 -4.26 -2.01
N ASP A 89 9.75 -3.30 -1.20
CA ASP A 89 10.90 -3.46 -0.32
C ASP A 89 10.45 -3.61 1.13
N LEU A 90 10.61 -4.80 1.66
CA LEU A 90 10.21 -5.16 3.02
C LEU A 90 11.39 -5.09 4.01
N ARG A 91 12.57 -4.69 3.53
CA ARG A 91 13.76 -4.57 4.39
C ARG A 91 13.65 -3.41 5.40
N PRO A 92 14.24 -3.50 6.58
CA PRO A 92 15.00 -4.63 7.10
C PRO A 92 14.08 -5.70 7.72
N CYS A 93 14.16 -6.92 7.23
CA CYS A 93 13.42 -8.05 7.79
C CYS A 93 14.17 -9.36 7.57
N LEU A 94 13.88 -10.34 8.42
CA LEU A 94 14.55 -11.64 8.42
C LEU A 94 14.17 -12.49 7.20
N ASP A 95 12.87 -12.60 6.94
CA ASP A 95 12.31 -13.60 6.01
C ASP A 95 12.02 -13.04 4.62
N TYR A 96 12.03 -11.74 4.47
CA TYR A 96 11.67 -11.05 3.24
C TYR A 96 12.75 -10.05 2.84
N GLY A 97 12.78 -9.70 1.60
CA GLY A 97 13.71 -8.74 1.05
C GLY A 97 13.02 -7.76 0.13
N VAL A 98 13.51 -7.66 -1.08
CA VAL A 98 12.83 -6.97 -2.17
C VAL A 98 12.04 -8.00 -2.96
N GLU A 99 10.72 -7.87 -2.99
CA GLU A 99 9.82 -8.79 -3.66
C GLU A 99 9.37 -8.24 -5.01
N SER A 100 9.34 -9.10 -6.03
CA SER A 100 8.78 -8.77 -7.34
C SER A 100 7.28 -9.00 -7.31
N HIS A 101 6.52 -7.93 -7.50
CA HIS A 101 5.08 -7.95 -7.61
C HIS A 101 4.58 -6.69 -8.33
N ASP A 102 3.45 -6.80 -9.05
CA ASP A 102 2.81 -5.65 -9.68
C ASP A 102 2.44 -4.59 -8.63
N ASN A 103 2.72 -3.31 -8.95
CA ASN A 103 2.43 -2.20 -8.03
C ASN A 103 0.96 -1.79 -8.12
N SER A 104 0.34 -1.68 -6.97
CA SER A 104 -1.03 -1.21 -6.79
C SER A 104 -1.07 0.07 -5.98
N ALA A 105 -2.12 0.87 -6.11
CA ALA A 105 -2.20 2.11 -5.34
C ALA A 105 -2.34 1.83 -3.83
N PHE A 106 -3.01 0.74 -3.47
CA PHE A 106 -2.97 0.14 -2.14
C PHE A 106 -2.61 -1.34 -2.25
N PHE A 107 -1.51 -1.74 -1.65
CA PHE A 107 -1.10 -3.14 -1.51
C PHE A 107 -1.25 -3.55 -0.06
N ILE A 108 -2.17 -4.50 0.22
CA ILE A 108 -2.58 -4.82 1.60
C ILE A 108 -2.47 -6.32 1.84
N ARG A 109 -1.71 -6.71 2.86
CA ARG A 109 -1.50 -8.11 3.25
C ARG A 109 -1.58 -8.26 4.76
N TYR A 110 -2.22 -9.34 5.23
CA TYR A 110 -2.31 -9.71 6.65
C TYR A 110 -2.73 -8.54 7.53
N ALA A 111 -3.96 -8.10 7.34
CA ALA A 111 -4.51 -6.93 8.03
C ALA A 111 -5.96 -7.16 8.46
N LYS A 112 -6.41 -6.34 9.40
CA LYS A 112 -7.76 -6.36 9.91
C LYS A 112 -8.33 -4.96 10.09
N ASP A 113 -9.63 -4.80 9.81
CA ASP A 113 -10.35 -3.54 9.99
C ASP A 113 -9.69 -2.36 9.27
N ILE A 114 -9.44 -2.53 7.97
CA ILE A 114 -8.93 -1.47 7.10
C ILE A 114 -10.10 -0.69 6.51
N SER A 115 -10.07 0.63 6.65
CA SER A 115 -11.09 1.54 6.12
C SER A 115 -10.48 2.55 5.16
N ILE A 116 -11.02 2.63 3.94
CA ILE A 116 -10.63 3.60 2.92
C ILE A 116 -11.89 4.37 2.50
N ARG A 117 -11.96 5.65 2.90
CA ARG A 117 -13.16 6.49 2.74
C ARG A 117 -12.84 7.79 2.03
N LYS A 118 -13.74 8.26 1.15
CA LYS A 118 -13.58 9.54 0.43
C LYS A 118 -12.18 9.70 -0.18
N THR A 119 -11.62 8.59 -0.64
CA THR A 119 -10.23 8.50 -1.08
C THR A 119 -10.18 8.17 -2.56
N LYS A 120 -9.27 8.82 -3.27
CA LYS A 120 -9.07 8.60 -4.70
C LYS A 120 -7.68 8.11 -5.02
N THR A 121 -7.59 7.27 -6.05
CA THR A 121 -6.32 6.85 -6.63
C THR A 121 -6.20 7.32 -8.08
N ARG A 122 -4.99 7.67 -8.52
CA ARG A 122 -4.72 8.15 -9.87
C ARG A 122 -3.42 7.58 -10.39
N TRP A 123 -3.34 7.48 -11.69
CA TRP A 123 -2.16 7.05 -12.41
C TRP A 123 -1.63 8.22 -13.25
N GLY A 124 -0.36 8.58 -13.03
CA GLY A 124 0.37 9.53 -13.85
C GLY A 124 1.08 8.84 -15.00
N ASN A 125 2.39 8.99 -15.10
CA ASN A 125 3.18 8.23 -16.06
C ASN A 125 3.18 6.75 -15.69
N LEU A 126 2.75 5.90 -16.62
CA LEU A 126 2.61 4.47 -16.38
C LEU A 126 3.95 3.73 -16.49
N CYS A 127 4.01 2.57 -15.86
CA CYS A 127 4.96 1.49 -16.17
C CYS A 127 4.22 0.16 -16.24
N ASP A 128 4.85 -0.84 -16.84
CA ASP A 128 4.20 -2.13 -17.13
C ASP A 128 3.70 -2.87 -15.88
N SER A 129 4.30 -2.59 -14.72
CA SER A 129 3.93 -3.21 -13.45
C SER A 129 2.78 -2.51 -12.71
N TYR A 130 2.28 -1.36 -13.18
CA TYR A 130 1.13 -0.75 -12.55
C TYR A 130 -0.13 -1.56 -12.83
N SER A 131 -0.94 -1.82 -11.81
CA SER A 131 -2.04 -2.77 -11.89
C SER A 131 -3.34 -2.26 -11.25
N TYR A 132 -3.63 -2.64 -10.03
CA TYR A 132 -4.91 -2.44 -9.37
C TYR A 132 -4.95 -1.14 -8.54
N ALA A 133 -6.14 -0.56 -8.39
CA ALA A 133 -6.33 0.48 -7.38
C ALA A 133 -6.15 -0.09 -5.96
N ILE A 134 -6.61 -1.32 -5.74
CA ILE A 134 -6.37 -2.07 -4.49
C ILE A 134 -6.01 -3.51 -4.85
N ASP A 135 -4.92 -4.03 -4.29
CA ASP A 135 -4.59 -5.45 -4.26
C ASP A 135 -4.51 -5.89 -2.79
N ALA A 136 -5.48 -6.66 -2.34
CA ALA A 136 -5.60 -7.08 -0.94
C ALA A 136 -5.66 -8.60 -0.82
N ALA A 137 -4.88 -9.17 0.12
CA ALA A 137 -4.98 -10.58 0.45
C ALA A 137 -4.83 -10.82 1.96
N ASN A 138 -5.58 -11.83 2.47
CA ASN A 138 -5.63 -12.17 3.90
C ASN A 138 -6.04 -10.96 4.76
N VAL A 139 -7.17 -10.32 4.42
CA VAL A 139 -7.68 -9.14 5.12
C VAL A 139 -9.06 -9.39 5.70
N GLU A 140 -9.15 -9.32 7.02
CA GLU A 140 -10.44 -9.33 7.71
C GLU A 140 -11.02 -7.91 7.75
N ASN A 141 -12.18 -7.70 7.13
CA ASN A 141 -12.90 -6.43 7.06
C ASN A 141 -12.12 -5.31 6.32
N LEU A 142 -12.10 -5.35 5.01
CA LEU A 142 -11.76 -4.20 4.17
C LEU A 142 -13.05 -3.40 3.89
N ASN A 143 -13.12 -2.19 4.43
CA ASN A 143 -14.29 -1.32 4.29
C ASN A 143 -13.98 -0.17 3.33
N LEU A 144 -14.73 -0.09 2.24
CA LEU A 144 -14.61 0.97 1.24
C LEU A 144 -15.90 1.79 1.21
N SER A 145 -15.78 3.11 1.28
CA SER A 145 -16.92 4.02 1.06
C SER A 145 -16.46 5.28 0.32
N GLU A 146 -17.25 5.68 -0.69
CA GLU A 146 -16.91 6.81 -1.56
C GLU A 146 -15.44 6.70 -2.09
N PHE A 147 -15.01 5.48 -2.42
CA PHE A 147 -13.69 5.22 -2.98
C PHE A 147 -13.72 5.38 -4.51
N ASP A 148 -12.82 6.21 -5.05
CA ASP A 148 -12.67 6.49 -6.48
C ASP A 148 -11.30 6.02 -6.97
N GLY A 149 -11.23 4.80 -7.43
CA GLY A 149 -10.01 4.20 -7.97
C GLY A 149 -10.29 3.24 -9.12
N LYS A 150 -9.45 3.31 -10.13
CA LYS A 150 -9.45 2.43 -11.30
C LYS A 150 -8.14 1.70 -11.40
N SER A 151 -8.15 0.51 -12.04
CA SER A 151 -6.91 -0.16 -12.43
C SER A 151 -6.10 0.69 -13.43
N ALA A 152 -4.81 0.46 -13.48
CA ALA A 152 -3.92 1.07 -14.47
C ALA A 152 -4.09 0.48 -15.87
N LYS A 153 -4.75 -0.68 -15.98
CA LYS A 153 -4.91 -1.46 -17.21
C LYS A 153 -6.40 -1.74 -17.44
N GLU A 154 -6.88 -1.49 -18.65
CA GLU A 154 -8.31 -1.66 -19.01
C GLU A 154 -8.82 -3.10 -18.86
N ASN A 155 -7.94 -4.08 -18.95
CA ASN A 155 -8.29 -5.51 -18.88
C ASN A 155 -8.25 -6.09 -17.46
N LEU A 156 -8.01 -5.26 -16.44
CA LEU A 156 -7.99 -5.68 -15.05
C LEU A 156 -9.20 -5.11 -14.29
N ASP A 157 -9.65 -5.84 -13.29
CA ASP A 157 -10.57 -5.32 -12.30
C ASP A 157 -9.92 -4.17 -11.52
N ASP A 158 -10.72 -3.23 -11.03
CA ASP A 158 -10.21 -2.11 -10.24
C ASP A 158 -9.62 -2.58 -8.90
N ILE A 159 -10.20 -3.65 -8.33
CA ILE A 159 -9.86 -4.19 -7.02
C ILE A 159 -9.62 -5.69 -7.15
N LYS A 160 -8.45 -6.15 -6.78
CA LYS A 160 -8.10 -7.56 -6.63
C LYS A 160 -8.16 -7.95 -5.17
N ILE A 161 -8.89 -9.03 -4.87
CA ILE A 161 -9.03 -9.56 -3.50
C ILE A 161 -8.81 -11.07 -3.47
N ASP A 162 -8.14 -11.53 -2.42
CA ASP A 162 -7.94 -12.94 -2.12
C ASP A 162 -8.05 -13.16 -0.60
N HIS A 163 -8.96 -14.04 -0.16
CA HIS A 163 -9.27 -14.23 1.27
C HIS A 163 -9.57 -12.90 2.01
N VAL A 164 -10.44 -12.07 1.41
CA VAL A 164 -10.80 -10.76 1.95
C VAL A 164 -12.30 -10.68 2.19
N LYS A 165 -12.70 -10.23 3.38
CA LYS A 165 -14.07 -9.81 3.64
C LYS A 165 -14.22 -8.34 3.25
N LEU A 166 -14.73 -8.11 2.05
CA LEU A 166 -14.94 -6.75 1.49
C LEU A 166 -16.34 -6.23 1.81
N ASN A 167 -16.42 -5.02 2.34
CA ASN A 167 -17.63 -4.22 2.48
C ASN A 167 -17.47 -2.96 1.64
N TYR A 168 -18.24 -2.83 0.56
CA TYR A 168 -18.12 -1.70 -0.36
C TYR A 168 -19.44 -0.93 -0.45
N GLN A 169 -19.38 0.35 -0.07
CA GLN A 169 -20.47 1.32 -0.22
C GLN A 169 -20.03 2.35 -1.27
N LYS A 170 -20.76 2.38 -2.38
CA LYS A 170 -20.56 3.37 -3.46
C LYS A 170 -21.09 4.74 -3.06
#